data_3990acd8d3da58c502b4494afe00f54f
#
_entry.id   3990acd8d3da58c502b4494afe00f54f
#
_cell.length_a   1.000
_cell.length_b   1.000
_cell.length_c   1.000
_cell.angle_alpha   90.00
_cell.angle_beta   90.00
_cell.angle_gamma   90.00
#
_symmetry.space_group_name_H-M   'P 1'
#
loop_
_entity.id
_entity.type
_entity.pdbx_description
1 polymer ?
#
loop_
_entity_poly.entity_id
_entity_poly.type
_entity_poly.pdbx_seq_one_letter_code
_entity_poly.pdbx_strand_id
1 'polypeptide(L)'
;MKIYSLCVVFILATMTLSGCVSQKIDDGGIIAPSKYEWIDDGELVIVTYDVYGLTDAMLEEFERQTGYEVSLLKLDDAGSVLDHLLQHKGLQVADIAIGIDNTYLQTALDNNVLWEHNAVLTNISDSALLPYDGAYAAPFDQGYICLNYDSSVIDGENFTVPQNLWDLTNEEWSGKIAIPSPETSSPGRAFMTATTDYFTHDDDNETEWTDWWTAMSSNEVIITTGWSEAYETHYTGGYGEWTDGYVGDAHAVVSYCHSPGVEAWSAGNWTKSVSLDLPRASFHQVEYAAAIEGGNLDAASAFIQYLMSPEVNSKMPTENYMYSTLEGMDLPEDDGYRYHSIIPDQPANVSATEIAENMENWLAQWNTAMVDA
;
A
#
# COMPACT_ATOMS: atom_id res chain seq x y z
N MET A 1 62.40 -12.76 -37.27
CA MET A 1 61.03 -12.92 -36.69
C MET A 1 61.14 -12.75 -35.20
N LYS A 2 60.91 -11.51 -34.71
CA LYS A 2 61.08 -11.13 -33.31
C LYS A 2 59.66 -11.03 -32.68
N ILE A 3 59.43 -11.88 -31.68
CA ILE A 3 58.21 -11.89 -30.88
C ILE A 3 58.41 -10.92 -29.75
N TYR A 4 57.60 -9.84 -29.67
CA TYR A 4 57.54 -8.93 -28.54
C TYR A 4 56.45 -9.43 -27.57
N SER A 5 56.89 -9.81 -26.36
CA SER A 5 56.02 -10.12 -25.23
C SER A 5 55.55 -8.82 -24.58
N LEU A 6 54.28 -8.60 -24.53
CA LEU A 6 53.66 -7.44 -23.87
C LEU A 6 53.29 -7.84 -22.42
N CYS A 7 54.05 -7.36 -21.46
CA CYS A 7 53.70 -7.46 -20.04
C CYS A 7 52.62 -6.44 -19.70
N VAL A 8 51.46 -6.89 -19.39
CA VAL A 8 50.38 -6.08 -18.77
C VAL A 8 50.60 -6.08 -17.25
N VAL A 9 50.97 -4.93 -16.73
CA VAL A 9 51.08 -4.70 -15.28
C VAL A 9 49.70 -4.32 -14.76
N PHE A 10 49.08 -5.21 -13.99
CA PHE A 10 47.90 -4.88 -13.19
C PHE A 10 48.34 -4.09 -11.97
N ILE A 11 47.97 -2.82 -11.90
CA ILE A 11 48.09 -2.02 -10.66
C ILE A 11 46.81 -2.27 -9.87
N LEU A 12 46.90 -3.08 -8.82
CA LEU A 12 45.88 -3.15 -7.76
C LEU A 12 46.00 -1.86 -6.92
N ALA A 13 45.04 -0.96 -7.07
CA ALA A 13 44.83 0.12 -6.14
C ALA A 13 44.11 -0.44 -4.92
N THR A 14 44.81 -0.70 -3.84
CA THR A 14 44.22 -0.99 -2.53
C THR A 14 43.75 0.34 -1.94
N MET A 15 42.43 0.62 -2.01
CA MET A 15 41.84 1.66 -1.18
C MET A 15 41.74 1.13 0.26
N THR A 16 42.60 1.65 1.11
CA THR A 16 42.48 1.45 2.57
C THR A 16 41.38 2.38 3.07
N LEU A 17 40.20 1.84 3.33
CA LEU A 17 39.17 2.48 4.15
C LEU A 17 39.69 2.54 5.58
N SER A 18 40.22 3.67 6.00
CA SER A 18 40.52 3.95 7.42
C SER A 18 39.29 4.51 8.09
N GLY A 19 38.35 3.64 8.43
CA GLY A 19 37.32 3.97 9.40
C GLY A 19 37.92 3.85 10.81
N CYS A 20 38.12 4.96 11.51
CA CYS A 20 38.48 4.97 12.92
C CYS A 20 37.25 4.56 13.75
N VAL A 21 37.16 3.29 14.13
CA VAL A 21 36.23 2.84 15.17
C VAL A 21 36.83 3.23 16.53
N SER A 22 36.28 4.23 17.17
CA SER A 22 36.60 4.53 18.57
C SER A 22 35.78 3.63 19.48
N GLN A 23 36.35 2.52 19.94
CA GLN A 23 35.77 1.71 21.02
C GLN A 23 35.86 2.46 22.33
N LYS A 24 34.71 2.83 22.89
CA LYS A 24 34.62 3.09 24.33
C LYS A 24 34.47 1.74 25.05
N ILE A 25 35.49 1.38 25.83
CA ILE A 25 35.44 0.24 26.74
C ILE A 25 34.80 0.78 28.02
N ASP A 26 33.60 0.31 28.34
CA ASP A 26 32.99 0.47 29.64
C ASP A 26 33.09 -0.83 30.43
N ASP A 27 33.35 -0.72 31.75
CA ASP A 27 33.70 -1.83 32.62
C ASP A 27 32.62 -2.93 32.68
N GLY A 28 32.89 -4.07 32.06
CA GLY A 28 32.30 -5.36 32.45
C GLY A 28 30.91 -5.68 31.88
N GLY A 29 30.44 -5.02 30.81
CA GLY A 29 29.18 -5.29 30.15
C GLY A 29 29.34 -6.03 28.81
N ILE A 30 28.38 -6.87 28.49
CA ILE A 30 28.18 -7.48 27.17
C ILE A 30 28.22 -6.34 26.14
N ILE A 31 29.08 -6.45 25.12
CA ILE A 31 29.13 -5.51 24.02
C ILE A 31 27.79 -5.63 23.29
N ALA A 32 26.90 -4.64 23.51
CA ALA A 32 25.76 -4.47 22.63
C ALA A 32 26.30 -4.21 21.22
N PRO A 33 25.70 -4.81 20.15
CA PRO A 33 26.09 -4.49 18.80
C PRO A 33 25.97 -2.97 18.63
N SER A 34 27.02 -2.36 18.11
CA SER A 34 27.01 -0.93 17.77
C SER A 34 25.77 -0.66 16.91
N LYS A 35 24.88 0.25 17.34
CA LYS A 35 23.88 0.81 16.43
C LYS A 35 24.65 1.22 15.16
N TYR A 36 24.17 0.77 14.01
CA TYR A 36 24.75 1.21 12.74
C TYR A 36 24.69 2.75 12.73
N GLU A 37 25.83 3.40 12.52
CA GLU A 37 25.86 4.84 12.34
C GLU A 37 25.41 5.09 10.89
N TRP A 38 24.24 5.73 10.71
CA TRP A 38 23.81 6.21 9.38
C TRP A 38 24.73 7.36 8.95
N ILE A 39 24.84 7.55 7.65
CA ILE A 39 25.58 8.66 7.06
C ILE A 39 24.56 9.73 6.68
N ASP A 40 24.69 10.92 7.25
CA ASP A 40 23.96 12.09 6.79
C ASP A 40 24.79 12.72 5.65
N ASP A 41 24.36 12.47 4.43
CA ASP A 41 24.97 12.97 3.19
C ASP A 41 24.21 14.15 2.58
N GLY A 42 23.12 14.58 3.24
CA GLY A 42 22.25 15.66 2.77
C GLY A 42 21.18 15.18 1.77
N GLU A 43 21.07 13.86 1.57
CA GLU A 43 20.06 13.25 0.70
C GLU A 43 18.98 12.54 1.51
N LEU A 44 17.79 12.41 0.92
CA LEU A 44 16.71 11.57 1.38
C LEU A 44 16.28 10.64 0.25
N VAL A 45 16.51 9.35 0.39
CA VAL A 45 16.06 8.34 -0.56
C VAL A 45 14.74 7.73 -0.06
N ILE A 46 13.66 7.97 -0.80
CA ILE A 46 12.33 7.43 -0.51
C ILE A 46 12.11 6.20 -1.38
N VAL A 47 11.87 5.03 -0.77
CA VAL A 47 11.34 3.88 -1.49
C VAL A 47 9.81 3.85 -1.35
N THR A 48 9.11 3.71 -2.49
CA THR A 48 7.65 3.76 -2.57
C THR A 48 7.13 2.96 -3.76
N TYR A 49 5.81 2.88 -3.93
CA TYR A 49 5.16 2.22 -5.06
C TYR A 49 4.92 3.17 -6.25
N ASP A 50 4.50 2.65 -7.39
CA ASP A 50 4.43 3.37 -8.68
C ASP A 50 3.38 4.48 -8.71
N VAL A 51 2.20 4.27 -8.09
CA VAL A 51 1.06 5.20 -8.03
C VAL A 51 1.19 6.20 -6.87
N TYR A 52 2.38 6.38 -6.36
CA TYR A 52 2.68 7.32 -5.30
C TYR A 52 2.19 8.75 -5.61
N GLY A 53 1.36 9.30 -4.73
CA GLY A 53 0.61 10.54 -4.97
C GLY A 53 1.21 11.81 -4.36
N LEU A 54 2.42 11.79 -3.79
CA LEU A 54 3.06 13.03 -3.37
C LEU A 54 3.60 13.76 -4.59
N THR A 55 3.14 15.00 -4.78
CA THR A 55 3.49 15.79 -5.95
C THR A 55 4.92 16.32 -5.90
N ASP A 56 5.51 16.59 -7.07
CA ASP A 56 6.82 17.25 -7.14
C ASP A 56 6.86 18.54 -6.32
N ALA A 57 5.76 19.30 -6.30
CA ALA A 57 5.67 20.54 -5.50
C ALA A 57 5.75 20.29 -3.98
N MET A 58 5.25 19.16 -3.49
CA MET A 58 5.39 18.80 -2.07
C MET A 58 6.84 18.40 -1.75
N LEU A 59 7.50 17.68 -2.64
CA LEU A 59 8.90 17.30 -2.47
C LEU A 59 9.83 18.52 -2.55
N GLU A 60 9.65 19.40 -3.53
CA GLU A 60 10.40 20.66 -3.64
C GLU A 60 10.21 21.56 -2.40
N GLU A 61 9.01 21.58 -1.82
CA GLU A 61 8.76 22.35 -0.61
C GLU A 61 9.48 21.74 0.61
N PHE A 62 9.53 20.40 0.72
CA PHE A 62 10.33 19.72 1.74
C PHE A 62 11.82 20.03 1.59
N GLU A 63 12.38 19.92 0.37
CA GLU A 63 13.76 20.25 0.07
C GLU A 63 14.10 21.70 0.45
N ARG A 64 13.20 22.63 0.11
CA ARG A 64 13.35 24.05 0.44
C ARG A 64 13.35 24.32 1.95
N GLN A 65 12.55 23.57 2.72
CA GLN A 65 12.44 23.73 4.17
C GLN A 65 13.61 23.13 4.92
N THR A 66 14.11 22.00 4.46
CA THR A 66 15.08 21.19 5.21
C THR A 66 16.51 21.25 4.66
N GLY A 67 16.65 21.45 3.36
CA GLY A 67 17.92 21.41 2.65
C GLY A 67 18.35 20.00 2.21
N TYR A 68 17.56 18.96 2.50
CA TYR A 68 17.77 17.62 1.94
C TYR A 68 17.41 17.61 0.46
N GLU A 69 18.17 16.88 -0.36
CA GLU A 69 17.83 16.55 -1.73
C GLU A 69 17.02 15.23 -1.74
N VAL A 70 15.84 15.21 -2.39
CA VAL A 70 14.96 14.04 -2.41
C VAL A 70 15.16 13.22 -3.68
N SER A 71 15.34 11.92 -3.53
CA SER A 71 15.29 10.97 -4.63
C SER A 71 14.27 9.85 -4.37
N LEU A 72 13.59 9.39 -5.45
CA LEU A 72 12.56 8.37 -5.38
C LEU A 72 13.04 7.06 -5.99
N LEU A 73 12.89 5.97 -5.24
CA LEU A 73 12.98 4.60 -5.74
C LEU A 73 11.54 4.05 -5.82
N LYS A 74 10.94 4.12 -7.02
CA LYS A 74 9.61 3.61 -7.27
C LYS A 74 9.65 2.14 -7.63
N LEU A 75 8.86 1.33 -6.94
CA LEU A 75 8.64 -0.09 -7.15
C LEU A 75 7.20 -0.32 -7.59
N ASP A 76 6.84 -1.56 -7.90
CA ASP A 76 5.53 -1.85 -8.50
C ASP A 76 4.35 -1.62 -7.51
N ASP A 77 4.42 -2.22 -6.32
CA ASP A 77 3.35 -2.15 -5.30
C ASP A 77 3.97 -2.28 -3.88
N ALA A 78 3.17 -2.12 -2.82
CA ALA A 78 3.62 -2.20 -1.42
C ALA A 78 4.32 -3.51 -1.05
N GLY A 79 3.90 -4.63 -1.64
CA GLY A 79 4.60 -5.91 -1.50
C GLY A 79 6.04 -5.85 -1.99
N SER A 80 6.28 -5.21 -3.13
CA SER A 80 7.64 -4.99 -3.68
C SER A 80 8.47 -4.06 -2.79
N VAL A 81 7.83 -3.07 -2.14
CA VAL A 81 8.51 -2.20 -1.15
C VAL A 81 8.99 -3.04 0.02
N LEU A 82 8.12 -3.87 0.64
CA LEU A 82 8.52 -4.74 1.74
C LEU A 82 9.63 -5.71 1.32
N ASP A 83 9.50 -6.36 0.18
CA ASP A 83 10.51 -7.30 -0.33
C ASP A 83 11.87 -6.61 -0.51
N HIS A 84 11.86 -5.37 -1.01
CA HIS A 84 13.08 -4.57 -1.13
C HIS A 84 13.74 -4.34 0.23
N LEU A 85 12.98 -3.98 1.28
CA LEU A 85 13.50 -3.80 2.62
C LEU A 85 14.09 -5.10 3.18
N LEU A 86 13.41 -6.22 3.00
CA LEU A 86 13.88 -7.53 3.49
C LEU A 86 15.17 -7.97 2.82
N GLN A 87 15.29 -7.78 1.50
CA GLN A 87 16.47 -8.15 0.72
C GLN A 87 17.69 -7.28 1.02
N HIS A 88 17.48 -6.03 1.41
CA HIS A 88 18.55 -5.06 1.64
C HIS A 88 18.75 -4.71 3.11
N LYS A 89 18.21 -5.52 4.02
CA LYS A 89 18.32 -5.30 5.46
C LYS A 89 19.77 -5.01 5.90
N GLY A 90 19.93 -3.92 6.65
CA GLY A 90 21.23 -3.46 7.16
C GLY A 90 22.11 -2.78 6.11
N LEU A 91 21.59 -2.50 4.93
CA LEU A 91 22.26 -1.69 3.89
C LEU A 91 21.58 -0.32 3.78
N GLN A 92 22.37 0.75 3.64
CA GLN A 92 21.82 2.08 3.37
C GLN A 92 21.52 2.20 1.87
N VAL A 93 20.34 1.70 1.46
CA VAL A 93 19.85 1.76 0.07
C VAL A 93 18.65 2.68 -0.09
N ALA A 94 17.97 2.97 1.01
CA ALA A 94 16.91 3.95 1.14
C ALA A 94 16.81 4.37 2.62
N ASP A 95 16.18 5.51 2.88
CA ASP A 95 16.09 6.11 4.20
C ASP A 95 14.70 6.00 4.81
N ILE A 96 13.68 6.07 3.96
CA ILE A 96 12.27 6.00 4.35
C ILE A 96 11.49 5.15 3.35
N ALA A 97 10.60 4.32 3.88
CA ALA A 97 9.59 3.60 3.11
C ALA A 97 8.23 4.32 3.23
N ILE A 98 7.52 4.48 2.11
CA ILE A 98 6.19 5.06 2.04
C ILE A 98 5.25 4.09 1.33
N GLY A 99 4.07 3.83 1.95
CA GLY A 99 3.04 2.97 1.39
C GLY A 99 3.10 1.52 1.86
N ILE A 100 3.88 1.20 2.89
CA ILE A 100 3.67 -0.05 3.64
C ILE A 100 2.36 0.09 4.40
N ASP A 101 1.40 -0.78 4.15
CA ASP A 101 0.11 -0.74 4.82
C ASP A 101 0.00 -1.67 6.03
N ASN A 102 -1.14 -1.62 6.70
CA ASN A 102 -1.40 -2.43 7.91
C ASN A 102 -1.48 -3.95 7.64
N THR A 103 -1.46 -4.41 6.39
CA THR A 103 -1.33 -5.85 6.06
C THR A 103 0.12 -6.31 5.96
N TYR A 104 1.06 -5.40 5.78
CA TYR A 104 2.50 -5.66 5.64
C TYR A 104 3.33 -5.20 6.86
N LEU A 105 2.85 -4.19 7.61
CA LEU A 105 3.62 -3.51 8.64
C LEU A 105 4.18 -4.47 9.71
N GLN A 106 3.35 -5.42 10.19
CA GLN A 106 3.83 -6.36 11.22
C GLN A 106 4.97 -7.22 10.71
N THR A 107 4.96 -7.64 9.44
CA THR A 107 6.07 -8.38 8.82
C THR A 107 7.35 -7.55 8.79
N ALA A 108 7.25 -6.25 8.48
CA ALA A 108 8.41 -5.34 8.50
C ALA A 108 8.98 -5.19 9.92
N LEU A 109 8.11 -5.06 10.92
CA LEU A 109 8.49 -4.96 12.34
C LEU A 109 9.17 -6.24 12.85
N ASP A 110 8.58 -7.40 12.59
CA ASP A 110 9.12 -8.70 13.03
C ASP A 110 10.49 -9.00 12.40
N ASN A 111 10.72 -8.50 11.21
CA ASN A 111 12.00 -8.62 10.52
C ASN A 111 13.01 -7.51 10.92
N ASN A 112 12.63 -6.56 11.76
CA ASN A 112 13.50 -5.45 12.23
C ASN A 112 14.14 -4.70 11.05
N VAL A 113 13.36 -4.32 10.03
CA VAL A 113 13.81 -3.50 8.90
C VAL A 113 13.45 -2.03 9.07
N LEU A 114 12.77 -1.68 10.17
CA LEU A 114 12.34 -0.32 10.51
C LEU A 114 13.04 0.18 11.76
N TRP A 115 13.27 1.49 11.83
CA TRP A 115 13.77 2.17 13.02
C TRP A 115 12.71 3.04 13.68
N GLU A 116 12.85 3.22 15.01
CA GLU A 116 12.08 4.24 15.71
C GLU A 116 12.47 5.62 15.19
N HIS A 117 11.49 6.37 14.67
CA HIS A 117 11.70 7.72 14.19
C HIS A 117 11.57 8.76 15.30
N ASN A 118 12.09 9.98 15.05
CA ASN A 118 12.08 11.08 16.00
C ASN A 118 10.94 12.09 15.74
N ALA A 119 10.08 11.85 14.75
CA ALA A 119 8.94 12.73 14.45
C ALA A 119 7.91 12.71 15.59
N VAL A 120 7.29 13.87 15.87
CA VAL A 120 6.27 14.02 16.90
C VAL A 120 4.89 13.96 16.22
N LEU A 121 4.18 12.87 16.44
CA LEU A 121 2.84 12.67 15.91
C LEU A 121 1.81 13.35 16.81
N THR A 122 0.97 14.21 16.24
CA THR A 122 -0.08 14.95 16.96
C THR A 122 -1.37 14.97 16.15
N ASN A 123 -2.50 15.01 16.85
CA ASN A 123 -3.84 15.09 16.25
C ASN A 123 -4.16 13.92 15.30
N ILE A 124 -3.63 12.75 15.59
CA ILE A 124 -3.93 11.54 14.81
C ILE A 124 -5.35 11.08 15.16
N SER A 125 -6.14 10.76 14.15
CA SER A 125 -7.48 10.21 14.29
C SER A 125 -7.46 8.85 15.01
N ASP A 126 -8.44 8.60 15.86
CA ASP A 126 -8.59 7.29 16.53
C ASP A 126 -8.70 6.11 15.51
N SER A 127 -9.17 6.38 14.30
CA SER A 127 -9.26 5.39 13.23
C SER A 127 -7.92 5.04 12.59
N ALA A 128 -6.91 5.88 12.72
CA ALA A 128 -5.67 5.81 11.94
C ALA A 128 -4.69 4.71 12.38
N LEU A 129 -5.06 3.81 13.26
CA LEU A 129 -4.25 2.67 13.72
C LEU A 129 -2.77 3.01 13.98
N LEU A 130 -2.40 3.20 15.25
CA LEU A 130 -1.04 3.55 15.68
C LEU A 130 -0.34 2.37 16.37
N PRO A 131 0.17 1.36 15.64
CA PRO A 131 0.96 0.30 16.26
C PRO A 131 2.17 0.88 16.99
N TYR A 132 2.40 0.43 18.22
CA TYR A 132 3.51 0.92 19.06
C TYR A 132 3.53 2.44 19.25
N ASP A 133 2.36 3.06 19.41
CA ASP A 133 2.19 4.51 19.53
C ASP A 133 2.81 5.30 18.35
N GLY A 134 2.92 4.67 17.17
CA GLY A 134 3.49 5.26 15.96
C GLY A 134 5.02 5.37 15.96
N ALA A 135 5.72 4.74 16.90
CA ALA A 135 7.17 4.91 17.05
C ALA A 135 7.98 4.46 15.83
N TYR A 136 7.56 3.40 15.14
CA TYR A 136 8.26 2.83 13.99
C TYR A 136 7.68 3.25 12.64
N ALA A 137 6.40 3.63 12.62
CA ALA A 137 5.68 3.93 11.40
C ALA A 137 4.56 4.93 11.68
N ALA A 138 4.54 6.04 10.95
CA ALA A 138 3.53 7.07 11.05
C ALA A 138 2.43 6.83 10.01
N PRO A 139 1.16 6.72 10.41
CA PRO A 139 0.05 6.59 9.48
C PRO A 139 -0.15 7.92 8.75
N PHE A 140 0.14 7.99 7.45
CA PHE A 140 0.06 9.25 6.73
C PHE A 140 -1.22 9.39 5.89
N ASP A 141 -1.81 8.28 5.49
CA ASP A 141 -3.11 8.24 4.86
C ASP A 141 -3.88 6.97 5.21
N GLN A 142 -5.16 6.94 4.87
CA GLN A 142 -6.03 5.81 5.11
C GLN A 142 -7.19 5.77 4.11
N GLY A 143 -7.81 4.61 3.98
CA GLY A 143 -8.98 4.41 3.13
C GLY A 143 -9.67 3.09 3.45
N TYR A 144 -10.67 2.75 2.65
CA TYR A 144 -11.34 1.47 2.76
C TYR A 144 -11.32 0.78 1.41
N ILE A 145 -10.99 -0.51 1.40
CA ILE A 145 -11.06 -1.32 0.19
C ILE A 145 -12.48 -1.85 0.05
N CYS A 146 -13.05 -1.65 -1.13
CA CYS A 146 -14.40 -2.07 -1.52
C CYS A 146 -14.38 -2.78 -2.87
N LEU A 147 -15.48 -3.46 -3.17
CA LEU A 147 -15.85 -3.77 -4.55
C LEU A 147 -16.62 -2.57 -5.13
N ASN A 148 -16.16 -2.04 -6.26
CA ASN A 148 -16.86 -0.99 -7.02
C ASN A 148 -17.47 -1.60 -8.28
N TYR A 149 -18.61 -1.08 -8.74
CA TYR A 149 -19.25 -1.56 -9.97
C TYR A 149 -19.69 -0.41 -10.88
N ASP A 150 -19.76 -0.68 -12.18
CA ASP A 150 -20.23 0.25 -13.21
C ASP A 150 -21.76 0.30 -13.23
N SER A 151 -22.36 1.35 -12.67
CA SER A 151 -23.80 1.53 -12.58
C SER A 151 -24.48 1.78 -13.94
N SER A 152 -23.72 2.06 -15.00
CA SER A 152 -24.28 2.16 -16.34
C SER A 152 -24.54 0.79 -16.98
N VAL A 153 -23.94 -0.27 -16.42
CA VAL A 153 -24.13 -1.68 -16.82
C VAL A 153 -24.94 -2.42 -15.78
N ILE A 154 -24.58 -2.27 -14.51
CA ILE A 154 -25.23 -2.93 -13.35
C ILE A 154 -26.38 -2.01 -12.90
N ASP A 155 -27.51 -2.10 -13.58
CA ASP A 155 -28.64 -1.17 -13.43
C ASP A 155 -29.74 -1.68 -12.45
N GLY A 156 -29.61 -2.89 -11.97
CA GLY A 156 -30.59 -3.57 -11.10
C GLY A 156 -31.82 -4.10 -11.83
N GLU A 157 -31.94 -3.88 -13.15
CA GLU A 157 -33.05 -4.39 -13.98
C GLU A 157 -32.59 -5.52 -14.91
N ASN A 158 -31.51 -5.27 -15.67
CA ASN A 158 -30.95 -6.24 -16.62
C ASN A 158 -29.73 -6.98 -16.03
N PHE A 159 -29.03 -6.35 -15.13
CA PHE A 159 -27.90 -6.92 -14.40
C PHE A 159 -28.07 -6.62 -12.92
N THR A 160 -28.12 -7.66 -12.10
CA THR A 160 -28.48 -7.55 -10.68
C THR A 160 -27.33 -6.92 -9.86
N VAL A 161 -27.65 -5.93 -9.03
CA VAL A 161 -26.72 -5.41 -8.03
C VAL A 161 -26.50 -6.48 -6.95
N PRO A 162 -25.25 -6.91 -6.67
CA PRO A 162 -24.95 -7.93 -5.67
C PRO A 162 -25.46 -7.54 -4.28
N GLN A 163 -26.04 -8.46 -3.56
CA GLN A 163 -26.51 -8.27 -2.19
C GLN A 163 -25.63 -9.00 -1.16
N ASN A 164 -24.75 -9.85 -1.62
CA ASN A 164 -23.75 -10.58 -0.86
C ASN A 164 -22.60 -11.00 -1.79
N LEU A 165 -21.51 -11.51 -1.23
CA LEU A 165 -20.36 -11.93 -2.06
C LEU A 165 -20.65 -13.13 -2.96
N TRP A 166 -21.59 -14.03 -2.57
CA TRP A 166 -21.97 -15.17 -3.41
C TRP A 166 -22.66 -14.77 -4.71
N ASP A 167 -23.37 -13.63 -4.74
CA ASP A 167 -24.00 -13.15 -5.98
C ASP A 167 -22.97 -12.92 -7.10
N LEU A 168 -21.71 -12.64 -6.76
CA LEU A 168 -20.60 -12.43 -7.71
C LEU A 168 -20.15 -13.73 -8.40
N THR A 169 -20.56 -14.89 -7.91
CA THR A 169 -20.27 -16.19 -8.53
C THR A 169 -21.33 -16.63 -9.55
N ASN A 170 -22.39 -15.85 -9.73
CA ASN A 170 -23.43 -16.13 -10.72
C ASN A 170 -22.87 -15.99 -12.16
N GLU A 171 -23.45 -16.75 -13.09
CA GLU A 171 -23.03 -16.81 -14.50
C GLU A 171 -22.97 -15.41 -15.18
N GLU A 172 -23.84 -14.48 -14.79
CA GLU A 172 -23.85 -13.12 -15.33
C GLU A 172 -22.56 -12.34 -15.04
N TRP A 173 -21.83 -12.71 -13.97
CA TRP A 173 -20.57 -12.12 -13.56
C TRP A 173 -19.32 -12.80 -14.15
N SER A 174 -19.49 -13.86 -14.97
CA SER A 174 -18.37 -14.61 -15.55
C SER A 174 -17.46 -13.71 -16.36
N GLY A 175 -16.17 -13.62 -15.97
CA GLY A 175 -15.17 -12.76 -16.60
C GLY A 175 -15.46 -11.27 -16.48
N LYS A 176 -16.25 -10.82 -15.48
CA LYS A 176 -16.68 -9.42 -15.33
C LYS A 176 -16.17 -8.73 -14.06
N ILE A 177 -15.30 -9.38 -13.31
CA ILE A 177 -14.77 -8.86 -12.05
C ILE A 177 -13.25 -8.85 -12.14
N ALA A 178 -12.62 -7.70 -11.88
CA ALA A 178 -11.17 -7.57 -11.77
C ALA A 178 -10.76 -7.40 -10.30
N ILE A 179 -9.82 -8.20 -9.86
CA ILE A 179 -9.28 -8.17 -8.49
C ILE A 179 -7.76 -8.17 -8.56
N PRO A 180 -7.07 -7.19 -7.93
CA PRO A 180 -5.62 -7.25 -7.79
C PRO A 180 -5.19 -8.48 -6.99
N SER A 181 -4.06 -9.08 -7.34
CA SER A 181 -3.53 -10.26 -6.65
C SER A 181 -3.20 -9.96 -5.18
N PRO A 182 -3.63 -10.78 -4.22
CA PRO A 182 -3.25 -10.61 -2.81
C PRO A 182 -1.77 -10.89 -2.53
N GLU A 183 -1.05 -11.51 -3.49
CA GLU A 183 0.38 -11.77 -3.35
C GLU A 183 1.21 -10.50 -3.53
N THR A 184 0.79 -9.62 -4.44
CA THR A 184 1.58 -8.47 -4.90
C THR A 184 0.95 -7.13 -4.54
N SER A 185 -0.37 -7.03 -4.44
CA SER A 185 -1.11 -5.78 -4.29
C SER A 185 -1.74 -5.61 -2.90
N SER A 186 -1.57 -4.44 -2.29
CA SER A 186 -2.22 -4.04 -1.03
C SER A 186 -3.75 -4.14 -1.09
N PRO A 187 -4.45 -3.55 -2.09
CA PRO A 187 -5.90 -3.69 -2.20
C PRO A 187 -6.36 -5.14 -2.36
N GLY A 188 -5.63 -5.95 -3.13
CA GLY A 188 -5.93 -7.38 -3.28
C GLY A 188 -5.77 -8.14 -1.98
N ARG A 189 -4.67 -7.91 -1.25
CA ARG A 189 -4.39 -8.51 0.06
C ARG A 189 -5.42 -8.11 1.10
N ALA A 190 -5.77 -6.84 1.14
CA ALA A 190 -6.80 -6.29 2.02
C ALA A 190 -8.19 -6.91 1.74
N PHE A 191 -8.57 -7.04 0.48
CA PHE A 191 -9.83 -7.67 0.10
C PHE A 191 -9.85 -9.17 0.43
N MET A 192 -8.78 -9.92 0.14
CA MET A 192 -8.67 -11.31 0.56
C MET A 192 -8.82 -11.43 2.08
N THR A 193 -8.17 -10.57 2.85
CA THR A 193 -8.30 -10.54 4.32
C THR A 193 -9.74 -10.25 4.74
N ALA A 194 -10.45 -9.33 4.07
CA ALA A 194 -11.86 -9.09 4.34
C ALA A 194 -12.72 -10.33 4.09
N THR A 195 -12.44 -11.11 3.04
CA THR A 195 -13.20 -12.34 2.77
C THR A 195 -13.05 -13.39 3.87
N THR A 196 -11.90 -13.48 4.54
CA THR A 196 -11.73 -14.41 5.68
C THR A 196 -12.67 -14.07 6.83
N ASP A 197 -12.82 -12.77 7.16
CA ASP A 197 -13.74 -12.31 8.22
C ASP A 197 -15.21 -12.40 7.77
N TYR A 198 -15.51 -12.04 6.52
CA TYR A 198 -16.85 -12.10 5.95
C TYR A 198 -17.46 -13.50 6.11
N PHE A 199 -16.78 -14.54 5.59
CA PHE A 199 -17.30 -15.92 5.63
C PHE A 199 -17.24 -16.57 7.02
N THR A 200 -16.40 -16.07 7.93
CA THR A 200 -16.45 -16.52 9.34
C THR A 200 -17.72 -16.04 10.06
N HIS A 201 -18.34 -14.96 9.59
CA HIS A 201 -19.50 -14.33 10.19
C HIS A 201 -20.78 -14.41 9.32
N ASP A 202 -20.72 -15.09 8.18
CA ASP A 202 -21.90 -15.35 7.36
C ASP A 202 -22.88 -16.27 8.11
N ASP A 203 -24.16 -15.94 8.06
CA ASP A 203 -25.22 -16.65 8.80
C ASP A 203 -25.35 -18.13 8.39
N ASP A 204 -24.86 -18.49 7.18
CA ASP A 204 -24.94 -19.86 6.67
C ASP A 204 -23.85 -20.79 7.22
N ASN A 205 -22.77 -20.31 7.81
CA ASN A 205 -21.70 -21.03 8.55
C ASN A 205 -21.20 -22.36 7.94
N GLU A 206 -21.60 -22.70 6.72
CA GLU A 206 -21.26 -23.95 6.02
C GLU A 206 -20.22 -23.73 4.91
N THR A 207 -19.90 -22.46 4.60
CA THR A 207 -19.04 -22.11 3.48
C THR A 207 -17.75 -21.49 3.96
N GLU A 208 -16.65 -22.07 3.54
CA GLU A 208 -15.33 -21.52 3.80
C GLU A 208 -15.02 -20.39 2.80
N TRP A 209 -14.26 -19.40 3.22
CA TRP A 209 -13.83 -18.32 2.33
C TRP A 209 -13.08 -18.82 1.06
N THR A 210 -12.40 -19.95 1.16
CA THR A 210 -11.72 -20.61 0.04
C THR A 210 -12.70 -21.22 -0.97
N ASP A 211 -13.88 -21.66 -0.55
CA ASP A 211 -14.92 -22.17 -1.46
C ASP A 211 -15.43 -21.04 -2.37
N TRP A 212 -15.59 -19.84 -1.80
CA TRP A 212 -15.95 -18.66 -2.58
C TRP A 212 -14.89 -18.31 -3.62
N TRP A 213 -13.59 -18.30 -3.25
CA TRP A 213 -12.51 -18.04 -4.19
C TRP A 213 -12.40 -19.11 -5.28
N THR A 214 -12.65 -20.38 -4.97
CA THR A 214 -12.75 -21.46 -5.96
C THR A 214 -13.92 -21.20 -6.94
N ALA A 215 -15.07 -20.76 -6.43
CA ALA A 215 -16.20 -20.39 -7.28
C ALA A 215 -15.90 -19.16 -8.14
N MET A 216 -15.20 -18.16 -7.60
CA MET A 216 -14.76 -16.98 -8.36
C MET A 216 -13.75 -17.35 -9.48
N SER A 217 -12.81 -18.26 -9.21
CA SER A 217 -11.90 -18.77 -10.22
C SER A 217 -12.64 -19.52 -11.32
N SER A 218 -13.59 -20.42 -10.96
CA SER A 218 -14.47 -21.11 -11.91
C SER A 218 -15.34 -20.13 -12.72
N ASN A 219 -15.63 -18.95 -12.17
CA ASN A 219 -16.38 -17.87 -12.82
C ASN A 219 -15.47 -16.88 -13.59
N GLU A 220 -14.24 -17.29 -13.89
CA GLU A 220 -13.30 -16.55 -14.73
C GLU A 220 -12.97 -15.14 -14.17
N VAL A 221 -12.85 -14.98 -12.83
CA VAL A 221 -12.40 -13.73 -12.23
C VAL A 221 -11.05 -13.29 -12.82
N ILE A 222 -10.91 -12.02 -13.14
CA ILE A 222 -9.68 -11.45 -13.69
C ILE A 222 -8.76 -11.09 -12.50
N ILE A 223 -7.67 -11.81 -12.33
CA ILE A 223 -6.63 -11.48 -11.35
C ILE A 223 -5.53 -10.69 -12.04
N THR A 224 -5.26 -9.49 -11.53
CA THR A 224 -4.23 -8.59 -12.07
C THR A 224 -3.01 -8.53 -11.17
N THR A 225 -1.88 -8.05 -11.68
CA THR A 225 -0.64 -7.92 -10.91
C THR A 225 -0.72 -6.81 -9.85
N GLY A 226 -1.48 -5.74 -10.12
CA GLY A 226 -1.63 -4.59 -9.24
C GLY A 226 -2.95 -3.86 -9.46
N TRP A 227 -3.16 -2.83 -8.63
CA TRP A 227 -4.38 -2.03 -8.65
C TRP A 227 -4.56 -1.28 -9.97
N SER A 228 -3.50 -0.66 -10.51
CA SER A 228 -3.57 0.13 -11.75
C SER A 228 -4.07 -0.71 -12.92
N GLU A 229 -3.62 -1.97 -13.06
CA GLU A 229 -4.09 -2.87 -14.11
C GLU A 229 -5.58 -3.20 -13.93
N ALA A 230 -6.03 -3.52 -12.72
CA ALA A 230 -7.43 -3.82 -12.45
C ALA A 230 -8.33 -2.61 -12.74
N TYR A 231 -7.95 -1.44 -12.22
CA TYR A 231 -8.79 -0.25 -12.23
C TYR A 231 -8.72 0.52 -13.56
N GLU A 232 -7.53 0.73 -14.12
CA GLU A 232 -7.32 1.57 -15.29
C GLU A 232 -7.41 0.82 -16.62
N THR A 233 -7.20 -0.52 -16.61
CA THR A 233 -7.21 -1.34 -17.82
C THR A 233 -8.50 -2.13 -17.96
N HIS A 234 -8.97 -2.77 -16.91
CA HIS A 234 -10.09 -3.72 -16.98
C HIS A 234 -11.44 -3.10 -16.58
N TYR A 235 -11.47 -2.21 -15.60
CA TYR A 235 -12.71 -1.71 -15.05
C TYR A 235 -13.43 -0.72 -15.98
N THR A 236 -14.70 -1.01 -16.32
CA THR A 236 -15.51 -0.18 -17.23
C THR A 236 -16.09 1.06 -16.58
N GLY A 237 -16.18 1.12 -15.25
CA GLY A 237 -16.79 2.22 -14.49
C GLY A 237 -15.88 3.40 -14.24
N GLY A 238 -14.56 3.18 -14.24
CA GLY A 238 -13.55 4.17 -13.87
C GLY A 238 -13.06 5.05 -15.02
N TYR A 239 -12.06 5.85 -14.73
CA TYR A 239 -11.43 6.76 -15.68
C TYR A 239 -10.49 6.06 -16.69
N GLY A 240 -10.25 4.76 -16.55
CA GLY A 240 -9.42 3.99 -17.48
C GLY A 240 -9.90 4.09 -18.94
N GLU A 241 -11.19 4.35 -19.18
CA GLU A 241 -11.76 4.52 -20.52
C GLU A 241 -11.12 5.67 -21.32
N TRP A 242 -10.40 6.57 -20.66
CA TRP A 242 -9.65 7.67 -21.32
C TRP A 242 -8.15 7.40 -21.44
N THR A 243 -7.71 6.19 -21.04
CA THR A 243 -6.30 5.80 -21.05
C THR A 243 -5.97 4.99 -22.29
N ASP A 244 -4.84 5.28 -22.94
CA ASP A 244 -4.35 4.52 -24.10
C ASP A 244 -4.08 3.05 -23.71
N GLY A 245 -4.68 2.13 -24.47
CA GLY A 245 -4.55 0.68 -24.20
C GLY A 245 -5.66 0.09 -23.32
N TYR A 246 -6.61 0.92 -22.88
CA TYR A 246 -7.75 0.46 -22.09
C TYR A 246 -8.54 -0.65 -22.79
N VAL A 247 -8.88 -1.70 -22.03
CA VAL A 247 -9.63 -2.89 -22.50
C VAL A 247 -11.10 -2.82 -22.12
N GLY A 248 -11.41 -2.54 -20.87
CA GLY A 248 -12.75 -2.35 -20.34
C GLY A 248 -13.65 -3.58 -20.42
N ASP A 249 -13.26 -4.70 -19.82
CA ASP A 249 -13.98 -5.97 -19.84
C ASP A 249 -14.56 -6.39 -18.47
N ALA A 250 -14.18 -5.74 -17.37
CA ALA A 250 -14.70 -5.97 -16.04
C ALA A 250 -15.73 -4.90 -15.64
N HIS A 251 -16.91 -5.32 -15.18
CA HIS A 251 -17.96 -4.43 -14.71
C HIS A 251 -17.92 -4.17 -13.20
N ALA A 252 -17.07 -4.90 -12.49
CA ALA A 252 -16.74 -4.64 -11.10
C ALA A 252 -15.23 -4.78 -10.87
N VAL A 253 -14.73 -4.07 -9.85
CA VAL A 253 -13.31 -4.04 -9.50
C VAL A 253 -13.14 -3.93 -7.99
N VAL A 254 -12.13 -4.60 -7.44
CA VAL A 254 -11.66 -4.32 -6.09
C VAL A 254 -10.78 -3.08 -6.12
N SER A 255 -11.21 -2.04 -5.42
CA SER A 255 -10.55 -0.74 -5.34
C SER A 255 -10.93 -0.06 -4.03
N TYR A 256 -10.83 1.26 -3.95
CA TYR A 256 -11.17 2.00 -2.75
C TYR A 256 -12.65 2.41 -2.74
N CYS A 257 -13.27 2.42 -1.56
CA CYS A 257 -14.66 2.85 -1.36
C CYS A 257 -14.89 4.33 -1.71
N HIS A 258 -13.84 5.10 -1.85
CA HIS A 258 -13.88 6.51 -2.26
C HIS A 258 -13.45 6.75 -3.71
N SER A 259 -13.07 5.71 -4.47
CA SER A 259 -12.72 5.87 -5.89
C SER A 259 -13.82 6.55 -6.71
N PRO A 260 -15.12 6.26 -6.51
CA PRO A 260 -16.19 7.00 -7.21
C PRO A 260 -16.20 8.50 -6.90
N GLY A 261 -15.83 8.88 -5.67
CA GLY A 261 -15.69 10.27 -5.26
C GLY A 261 -14.52 10.97 -5.95
N VAL A 262 -13.37 10.30 -6.05
CA VAL A 262 -12.18 10.79 -6.78
C VAL A 262 -12.51 11.00 -8.25
N GLU A 263 -13.21 10.05 -8.88
CA GLU A 263 -13.67 10.17 -10.27
C GLU A 263 -14.58 11.39 -10.47
N ALA A 264 -15.59 11.55 -9.59
CA ALA A 264 -16.51 12.67 -9.62
C ALA A 264 -15.77 14.00 -9.49
N TRP A 265 -14.85 14.10 -8.53
CA TRP A 265 -14.05 15.30 -8.30
C TRP A 265 -13.16 15.65 -9.50
N SER A 266 -12.49 14.65 -10.07
CA SER A 266 -11.58 14.83 -11.23
C SER A 266 -12.31 15.18 -12.52
N ALA A 267 -13.54 14.67 -12.70
CA ALA A 267 -14.32 14.81 -13.94
C ALA A 267 -15.49 15.80 -13.84
N GLY A 268 -15.52 16.69 -12.83
CA GLY A 268 -16.56 17.69 -12.65
C GLY A 268 -17.93 17.10 -12.31
N ASN A 269 -17.99 16.33 -11.24
CA ASN A 269 -19.16 15.64 -10.72
C ASN A 269 -19.69 14.51 -11.65
N TRP A 270 -18.79 13.83 -12.35
CA TRP A 270 -19.13 12.68 -13.18
C TRP A 270 -18.50 11.39 -12.61
N THR A 271 -19.30 10.35 -12.46
CA THR A 271 -18.85 8.99 -12.23
C THR A 271 -19.92 7.99 -12.67
N LYS A 272 -19.51 6.83 -13.15
CA LYS A 272 -20.34 5.64 -13.33
C LYS A 272 -20.17 4.67 -12.16
N SER A 273 -19.10 4.83 -11.39
CA SER A 273 -18.77 3.93 -10.31
C SER A 273 -19.69 4.10 -9.12
N VAL A 274 -20.02 3.00 -8.50
CA VAL A 274 -20.69 2.92 -7.19
C VAL A 274 -19.97 1.88 -6.34
N SER A 275 -19.63 2.25 -5.11
CA SER A 275 -19.06 1.31 -4.17
C SER A 275 -20.13 0.43 -3.55
N LEU A 276 -19.87 -0.87 -3.47
CA LEU A 276 -20.75 -1.85 -2.86
C LEU A 276 -20.47 -1.91 -1.35
N ASP A 277 -21.43 -1.46 -0.54
CA ASP A 277 -21.37 -1.50 0.92
C ASP A 277 -22.04 -2.77 1.45
N LEU A 278 -21.25 -3.83 1.57
CA LEU A 278 -21.66 -5.09 2.20
C LEU A 278 -20.96 -5.20 3.56
N PRO A 279 -21.70 -5.53 4.64
CA PRO A 279 -21.10 -5.72 5.96
C PRO A 279 -19.93 -6.71 5.90
N ARG A 280 -18.78 -6.33 6.45
CA ARG A 280 -17.54 -7.12 6.51
C ARG A 280 -16.86 -7.45 5.17
N ALA A 281 -17.37 -6.96 4.03
CA ALA A 281 -16.76 -7.17 2.72
C ALA A 281 -15.81 -6.03 2.31
N SER A 282 -15.58 -5.08 3.19
CA SER A 282 -14.61 -3.98 3.04
C SER A 282 -13.50 -4.11 4.07
N PHE A 283 -12.35 -3.51 3.81
CA PHE A 283 -11.20 -3.53 4.73
C PHE A 283 -10.68 -2.12 4.97
N HIS A 284 -10.45 -1.75 6.23
CA HIS A 284 -9.82 -0.49 6.57
C HIS A 284 -8.31 -0.59 6.34
N GLN A 285 -7.82 0.08 5.32
CA GLN A 285 -6.41 0.16 4.97
C GLN A 285 -5.82 1.47 5.51
N VAL A 286 -4.66 1.36 6.15
CA VAL A 286 -3.86 2.49 6.62
C VAL A 286 -2.47 2.33 6.03
N GLU A 287 -1.94 3.37 5.42
CA GLU A 287 -0.59 3.39 4.85
C GLU A 287 0.36 4.18 5.75
N TYR A 288 1.60 3.71 5.80
CA TYR A 288 2.59 4.23 6.73
C TYR A 288 3.82 4.79 6.02
N ALA A 289 4.36 5.85 6.63
CA ALA A 289 5.71 6.34 6.39
C ALA A 289 6.62 5.84 7.52
N ALA A 290 7.68 5.10 7.18
CA ALA A 290 8.52 4.40 8.15
C ALA A 290 10.01 4.60 7.88
N ALA A 291 10.79 4.99 8.88
CA ALA A 291 12.24 5.09 8.78
C ALA A 291 12.87 3.69 8.63
N ILE A 292 13.78 3.52 7.67
CA ILE A 292 14.40 2.23 7.35
C ILE A 292 15.63 2.00 8.21
N GLU A 293 15.81 0.76 8.69
CA GLU A 293 17.03 0.36 9.40
C GLU A 293 18.27 0.55 8.51
N GLY A 294 19.24 1.34 8.98
CA GLY A 294 20.47 1.63 8.25
C GLY A 294 20.42 2.89 7.38
N GLY A 295 19.25 3.51 7.19
CA GLY A 295 19.07 4.75 6.45
C GLY A 295 19.37 6.02 7.27
N ASN A 296 19.24 7.20 6.66
CA ASN A 296 19.39 8.50 7.32
C ASN A 296 18.16 8.79 8.20
N LEU A 297 18.27 8.46 9.50
CA LEU A 297 17.16 8.61 10.45
C LEU A 297 16.71 10.06 10.62
N ASP A 298 17.62 11.02 10.55
CA ASP A 298 17.27 12.44 10.73
C ASP A 298 16.46 12.96 9.53
N ALA A 299 16.89 12.62 8.31
CA ALA A 299 16.15 12.96 7.08
C ALA A 299 14.78 12.26 7.03
N ALA A 300 14.73 10.96 7.33
CA ALA A 300 13.48 10.19 7.39
C ALA A 300 12.51 10.77 8.43
N SER A 301 12.99 11.09 9.64
CA SER A 301 12.16 11.68 10.70
C SER A 301 11.65 13.07 10.31
N ALA A 302 12.48 13.89 9.64
CA ALA A 302 12.06 15.19 9.14
C ALA A 302 10.96 15.07 8.07
N PHE A 303 11.06 14.05 7.18
CA PHE A 303 10.05 13.82 6.15
C PHE A 303 8.73 13.30 6.76
N ILE A 304 8.79 12.38 7.72
CA ILE A 304 7.60 11.94 8.47
C ILE A 304 6.94 13.14 9.14
N GLN A 305 7.70 14.02 9.82
CA GLN A 305 7.17 15.22 10.46
C GLN A 305 6.51 16.16 9.43
N TYR A 306 7.07 16.27 8.23
CA TYR A 306 6.53 17.06 7.13
C TYR A 306 5.20 16.47 6.63
N LEU A 307 5.15 15.17 6.32
CA LEU A 307 3.93 14.47 5.87
C LEU A 307 2.79 14.59 6.89
N MET A 308 3.12 14.52 8.18
CA MET A 308 2.16 14.57 9.28
C MET A 308 1.80 16.00 9.69
N SER A 309 2.34 17.02 9.00
CA SER A 309 1.89 18.40 9.23
C SER A 309 0.47 18.62 8.69
N PRO A 310 -0.37 19.44 9.36
CA PRO A 310 -1.71 19.75 8.88
C PRO A 310 -1.74 20.33 7.46
N GLU A 311 -0.69 21.11 7.09
CA GLU A 311 -0.57 21.74 5.77
C GLU A 311 -0.37 20.73 4.63
N VAL A 312 0.28 19.60 4.92
CA VAL A 312 0.53 18.52 3.96
C VAL A 312 -0.56 17.47 4.06
N ASN A 313 -0.80 16.93 5.24
CA ASN A 313 -1.72 15.81 5.42
C ASN A 313 -3.18 16.13 5.04
N SER A 314 -3.63 17.39 5.22
CA SER A 314 -4.95 17.82 4.75
C SER A 314 -5.15 17.75 3.23
N LYS A 315 -4.06 17.61 2.46
CA LYS A 315 -4.11 17.48 1.00
C LYS A 315 -4.16 16.04 0.51
N MET A 316 -4.03 15.06 1.39
CA MET A 316 -4.06 13.65 1.02
C MET A 316 -5.28 13.29 0.14
N PRO A 317 -6.51 13.80 0.41
CA PRO A 317 -7.66 13.50 -0.45
C PRO A 317 -7.51 13.96 -1.89
N THR A 318 -6.80 15.05 -2.17
CA THR A 318 -6.69 15.62 -3.52
C THR A 318 -5.35 15.36 -4.21
N GLU A 319 -4.31 15.04 -3.44
CA GLU A 319 -2.98 14.81 -3.97
C GLU A 319 -2.60 13.31 -4.00
N ASN A 320 -3.08 12.55 -3.02
CA ASN A 320 -2.87 11.10 -2.91
C ASN A 320 -4.15 10.27 -3.04
N TYR A 321 -5.30 10.94 -3.20
CA TYR A 321 -6.62 10.30 -3.33
C TYR A 321 -7.01 9.37 -2.16
N MET A 322 -6.45 9.60 -0.98
CA MET A 322 -6.70 8.85 0.25
C MET A 322 -7.21 9.79 1.36
N TYR A 323 -7.87 9.25 2.38
CA TYR A 323 -8.27 10.07 3.54
C TYR A 323 -7.05 10.50 4.34
N SER A 324 -7.12 11.72 4.90
CA SER A 324 -6.18 12.15 5.93
C SER A 324 -6.29 11.28 7.18
N THR A 325 -5.19 11.12 7.89
CA THR A 325 -5.14 10.45 9.20
C THR A 325 -5.24 11.42 10.38
N LEU A 326 -5.35 12.71 10.11
CA LEU A 326 -5.50 13.72 11.16
C LEU A 326 -6.96 13.93 11.55
N GLU A 327 -7.21 14.21 12.83
CA GLU A 327 -8.54 14.54 13.33
C GLU A 327 -9.16 15.74 12.62
N GLY A 328 -10.45 15.64 12.30
CA GLY A 328 -11.24 16.73 11.71
C GLY A 328 -10.93 17.04 10.26
N MET A 329 -10.17 16.20 9.56
CA MET A 329 -9.94 16.31 8.13
C MET A 329 -10.94 15.43 7.38
N ASP A 330 -11.85 16.07 6.66
CA ASP A 330 -12.88 15.41 5.86
C ASP A 330 -12.54 15.46 4.37
N LEU A 331 -13.17 14.56 3.60
CA LEU A 331 -13.12 14.64 2.14
C LEU A 331 -13.74 15.95 1.64
N PRO A 332 -13.23 16.50 0.51
CA PRO A 332 -13.82 17.66 -0.13
C PRO A 332 -15.31 17.44 -0.46
N GLU A 333 -16.10 18.50 -0.40
CA GLU A 333 -17.50 18.50 -0.91
C GLU A 333 -17.57 18.83 -2.40
N ASP A 334 -16.50 19.45 -2.93
CA ASP A 334 -16.43 19.92 -4.31
C ASP A 334 -16.66 18.81 -5.31
N ASP A 335 -17.41 19.14 -6.37
CA ASP A 335 -17.74 18.24 -7.48
C ASP A 335 -18.23 16.83 -7.05
N GLY A 336 -18.81 16.74 -5.87
CA GLY A 336 -19.42 15.50 -5.36
C GLY A 336 -18.44 14.51 -4.74
N TYR A 337 -17.19 14.86 -4.49
CA TYR A 337 -16.18 13.94 -3.95
C TYR A 337 -16.71 13.17 -2.74
N ARG A 338 -17.07 13.87 -1.66
CA ARG A 338 -17.64 13.25 -0.44
C ARG A 338 -18.93 12.50 -0.72
N TYR A 339 -19.78 13.04 -1.61
CA TYR A 339 -21.10 12.48 -1.89
C TYR A 339 -21.03 11.09 -2.55
N HIS A 340 -20.04 10.87 -3.42
CA HIS A 340 -19.84 9.59 -4.11
C HIS A 340 -18.89 8.65 -3.38
N SER A 341 -18.30 9.06 -2.26
CA SER A 341 -17.41 8.25 -1.43
C SER A 341 -18.20 7.57 -0.31
N ILE A 342 -17.80 6.35 0.05
CA ILE A 342 -18.39 5.59 1.15
C ILE A 342 -17.34 5.35 2.24
N ILE A 343 -17.74 5.55 3.48
CA ILE A 343 -17.06 5.01 4.65
C ILE A 343 -17.92 3.86 5.17
N PRO A 344 -17.49 2.60 5.03
CA PRO A 344 -18.30 1.45 5.45
C PRO A 344 -18.61 1.47 6.95
N ASP A 345 -19.87 1.20 7.29
CA ASP A 345 -20.29 1.16 8.69
C ASP A 345 -19.74 -0.08 9.44
N GLN A 346 -19.50 -1.17 8.72
CA GLN A 346 -19.06 -2.44 9.26
C GLN A 346 -17.96 -3.05 8.37
N PRO A 347 -16.73 -2.49 8.37
CA PRO A 347 -15.61 -3.12 7.70
C PRO A 347 -15.22 -4.44 8.39
N ALA A 348 -14.46 -5.28 7.71
CA ALA A 348 -13.86 -6.47 8.28
C ALA A 348 -13.06 -6.12 9.55
N ASN A 349 -13.14 -6.98 10.55
CA ASN A 349 -12.50 -6.77 11.84
C ASN A 349 -11.43 -7.83 12.07
N VAL A 350 -10.32 -7.71 11.36
CA VAL A 350 -9.15 -8.58 11.47
C VAL A 350 -7.99 -7.77 12.05
N SER A 351 -7.43 -8.23 13.16
CA SER A 351 -6.34 -7.51 13.82
C SER A 351 -5.01 -7.64 13.05
N ALA A 352 -4.11 -6.66 13.19
CA ALA A 352 -2.78 -6.72 12.59
C ALA A 352 -1.98 -7.95 13.01
N THR A 353 -2.12 -8.40 14.26
CA THR A 353 -1.50 -9.63 14.77
C THR A 353 -2.05 -10.87 14.05
N GLU A 354 -3.37 -10.96 13.91
CA GLU A 354 -4.02 -12.07 13.21
C GLU A 354 -3.62 -12.12 11.73
N ILE A 355 -3.54 -10.96 11.08
CA ILE A 355 -3.05 -10.84 9.70
C ILE A 355 -1.62 -11.38 9.60
N ALA A 356 -0.71 -10.93 10.46
CA ALA A 356 0.68 -11.37 10.43
C ALA A 356 0.85 -12.86 10.70
N GLU A 357 0.10 -13.41 11.66
CA GLU A 357 0.15 -14.83 12.02
C GLU A 357 -0.42 -15.76 10.94
N ASN A 358 -1.37 -15.29 10.14
CA ASN A 358 -2.10 -16.14 9.19
C ASN A 358 -1.81 -15.84 7.72
N MET A 359 -1.22 -14.71 7.37
CA MET A 359 -1.10 -14.25 6.00
C MET A 359 -0.44 -15.26 5.06
N GLU A 360 0.68 -15.86 5.47
CA GLU A 360 1.36 -16.88 4.66
C GLU A 360 0.44 -18.08 4.37
N ASN A 361 -0.32 -18.52 5.39
CA ASN A 361 -1.25 -19.62 5.25
C ASN A 361 -2.48 -19.23 4.38
N TRP A 362 -3.00 -18.01 4.55
CA TRP A 362 -4.11 -17.52 3.71
C TRP A 362 -3.72 -17.40 2.25
N LEU A 363 -2.54 -16.87 1.95
CA LEU A 363 -2.02 -16.81 0.58
C LEU A 363 -1.86 -18.21 -0.03
N ALA A 364 -1.34 -19.18 0.74
CA ALA A 364 -1.22 -20.56 0.27
C ALA A 364 -2.59 -21.22 0.00
N GLN A 365 -3.58 -20.95 0.85
CA GLN A 365 -4.96 -21.43 0.67
C GLN A 365 -5.63 -20.75 -0.52
N TRP A 366 -5.47 -19.43 -0.68
CA TRP A 366 -5.97 -18.68 -1.83
C TRP A 366 -5.40 -19.21 -3.14
N ASN A 367 -4.07 -19.41 -3.22
CA ASN A 367 -3.43 -20.01 -4.40
C ASN A 367 -4.00 -21.38 -4.74
N THR A 368 -4.26 -22.22 -3.73
CA THR A 368 -4.88 -23.54 -3.94
C THR A 368 -6.29 -23.36 -4.49
N ALA A 369 -7.11 -22.50 -3.92
CA ALA A 369 -8.47 -22.23 -4.36
C ALA A 369 -8.53 -21.72 -5.82
N MET A 370 -7.56 -20.88 -6.20
CA MET A 370 -7.50 -20.33 -7.57
C MET A 370 -7.03 -21.32 -8.63
N VAL A 371 -6.34 -22.41 -8.24
CA VAL A 371 -5.81 -23.43 -9.18
C VAL A 371 -6.73 -24.64 -9.27
N ASP A 372 -7.45 -25.00 -8.22
CA ASP A 372 -8.30 -26.19 -8.13
C ASP A 372 -9.69 -26.00 -8.77
N ALA A 373 -9.94 -24.85 -9.40
CA ALA A 373 -11.23 -24.45 -10.00
C ALA A 373 -11.48 -25.03 -11.39
#